data_abaf2c146d02b1ecda4f9e251ad3c430
#
_entry.id   abaf2c146d02b1ecda4f9e251ad3c430
#
_cell.length_a   1.000
_cell.length_b   1.000
_cell.length_c   1.000
_cell.angle_alpha   90.00
_cell.angle_beta   90.00
_cell.angle_gamma   90.00
#
_symmetry.space_group_name_H-M   'P 1'
#
loop_
_entity.id
_entity.type
_entity.pdbx_description
1 polymer ?
#
loop_
_entity_poly.entity_id
_entity_poly.type
_entity_poly.pdbx_seq_one_letter_code
_entity_poly.pdbx_strand_id
1 'polypeptide(L)'
;MAIYHMQAKVVSRGSGRSAVAASAYMSCSRMYNDYDGIQHDYTRKHGLIYQEVMLPPMAPSEWNDREQLWNAVEETEKTKDSRLAREFVVALPVELDKDSNISLLQDFIKKNFVDMGMCAD
;
A
#
# COMPACT_ATOMS: atom_id res chain seq x y z
N MET A 1 -13.76 -10.04 -22.24
CA MET A 1 -12.55 -9.30 -22.66
C MET A 1 -11.94 -8.58 -21.48
N ALA A 2 -10.65 -8.73 -21.28
CA ALA A 2 -9.94 -8.02 -20.21
C ALA A 2 -9.82 -6.53 -20.55
N ILE A 3 -10.12 -5.67 -19.58
CA ILE A 3 -9.96 -4.23 -19.72
C ILE A 3 -8.60 -3.85 -19.17
N TYR A 4 -7.78 -3.25 -20.01
CA TYR A 4 -6.45 -2.80 -19.61
C TYR A 4 -6.56 -1.43 -18.96
N HIS A 5 -6.27 -1.35 -17.68
CA HIS A 5 -6.24 -0.07 -16.98
C HIS A 5 -5.19 -0.11 -15.89
N MET A 6 -4.31 0.88 -15.88
CA MET A 6 -3.34 1.07 -14.81
C MET A 6 -3.17 2.56 -14.57
N GLN A 7 -3.26 2.98 -13.31
CA GLN A 7 -3.05 4.35 -12.90
C GLN A 7 -1.99 4.38 -11.81
N ALA A 8 -1.01 5.28 -11.95
CA ALA A 8 0.04 5.47 -10.96
C ALA A 8 -0.06 6.87 -10.37
N LYS A 9 0.06 6.96 -9.06
CA LYS A 9 0.04 8.21 -8.31
C LYS A 9 1.16 8.24 -7.30
N VAL A 10 1.58 9.44 -6.91
CA VAL A 10 2.53 9.64 -5.82
C VAL A 10 1.76 10.09 -4.58
N VAL A 11 2.01 9.42 -3.46
CA VAL A 11 1.52 9.87 -2.15
C VAL A 11 2.57 10.82 -1.60
N SER A 12 2.26 12.11 -1.63
CA SER A 12 3.18 13.18 -1.24
C SER A 12 2.62 13.95 -0.05
N ARG A 13 3.47 14.20 0.95
CA ARG A 13 3.08 14.99 2.12
C ARG A 13 2.73 16.43 1.73
N GLY A 14 3.44 16.99 0.75
CA GLY A 14 3.19 18.35 0.27
C GLY A 14 1.82 18.54 -0.38
N SER A 15 1.21 17.46 -0.87
CA SER A 15 -0.15 17.49 -1.41
C SER A 15 -1.23 17.25 -0.35
N GLY A 16 -0.85 17.20 0.93
CA GLY A 16 -1.77 16.93 2.03
C GLY A 16 -2.09 15.45 2.22
N ARG A 17 -1.34 14.55 1.58
CA ARG A 17 -1.56 13.11 1.71
C ARG A 17 -0.64 12.50 2.76
N SER A 18 -1.07 11.36 3.30
CA SER A 18 -0.33 10.58 4.29
C SER A 18 -0.25 9.13 3.81
N ALA A 19 0.92 8.51 3.96
CA ALA A 19 1.07 7.10 3.64
C ALA A 19 0.25 6.23 4.59
N VAL A 20 0.19 6.59 5.87
CA VAL A 20 -0.63 5.87 6.85
C VAL A 20 -2.11 5.95 6.47
N ALA A 21 -2.60 7.15 6.13
CA ALA A 21 -3.99 7.32 5.72
C ALA A 21 -4.32 6.54 4.44
N ALA A 22 -3.42 6.55 3.47
CA ALA A 22 -3.63 5.83 2.21
C ALA A 22 -3.71 4.31 2.45
N SER A 23 -2.81 3.77 3.27
CA SER A 23 -2.84 2.35 3.61
C SER A 23 -4.09 1.97 4.40
N ALA A 24 -4.47 2.78 5.37
CA ALA A 24 -5.70 2.55 6.16
C ALA A 24 -6.93 2.54 5.25
N TYR A 25 -7.01 3.47 4.31
CA TYR A 25 -8.13 3.56 3.36
C TYR A 25 -8.22 2.29 2.50
N MET A 26 -7.10 1.88 1.91
CA MET A 26 -7.08 0.73 1.00
C MET A 26 -7.33 -0.60 1.72
N SER A 27 -6.85 -0.73 2.95
CA SER A 27 -6.99 -1.95 3.75
C SER A 27 -8.25 -1.99 4.61
N CYS A 28 -9.09 -0.96 4.54
CA CYS A 28 -10.31 -0.85 5.37
C CYS A 28 -10.00 -1.00 6.85
N SER A 29 -8.95 -0.37 7.32
CA SER A 29 -8.45 -0.52 8.69
C SER A 29 -8.38 0.80 9.43
N ARG A 30 -8.04 0.71 10.71
CA ARG A 30 -7.82 1.86 11.58
C ARG A 30 -6.33 1.93 11.88
N MET A 31 -5.71 3.07 11.56
CA MET A 31 -4.28 3.26 11.75
C MET A 31 -4.00 4.67 12.29
N TYR A 32 -3.07 4.75 13.24
CA TYR A 32 -2.64 6.01 13.84
C TYR A 32 -1.38 6.49 13.14
N ASN A 33 -1.35 7.76 12.73
CA ASN A 33 -0.17 8.37 12.13
C ASN A 33 0.57 9.17 13.18
N ASP A 34 1.76 8.71 13.57
CA ASP A 34 2.57 9.35 14.58
C ASP A 34 3.07 10.73 14.14
N TYR A 35 3.23 10.94 12.83
CA TYR A 35 3.74 12.19 12.30
C TYR A 35 2.80 13.37 12.55
N ASP A 36 1.51 13.19 12.31
CA ASP A 36 0.51 14.27 12.46
C ASP A 36 -0.42 14.08 13.67
N GLY A 37 -0.32 12.95 14.36
CA GLY A 37 -1.16 12.65 15.52
C GLY A 37 -2.60 12.38 15.19
N ILE A 38 -2.90 12.00 13.95
CA ILE A 38 -4.27 11.74 13.50
C ILE A 38 -4.51 10.24 13.39
N GLN A 39 -5.64 9.79 13.91
CA GLN A 39 -6.10 8.43 13.72
C GLN A 39 -7.03 8.37 12.51
N HIS A 40 -6.68 7.50 11.55
CA HIS A 40 -7.46 7.29 10.34
C HIS A 40 -8.23 5.99 10.48
N ASP A 41 -9.56 6.06 10.44
CA ASP A 41 -10.43 4.90 10.64
C ASP A 41 -11.33 4.71 9.42
N TYR A 42 -11.05 3.65 8.68
CA TYR A 42 -11.84 3.25 7.51
C TYR A 42 -12.47 1.87 7.69
N THR A 43 -12.68 1.44 8.96
CA THR A 43 -13.23 0.13 9.27
C THR A 43 -14.68 -0.02 8.79
N ARG A 44 -15.38 1.09 8.52
CA ARG A 44 -16.74 1.06 7.96
C ARG A 44 -16.78 0.95 6.45
N LYS A 45 -15.64 1.08 5.79
CA LYS A 45 -15.54 0.96 4.34
C LYS A 45 -15.69 -0.51 3.92
N HIS A 46 -16.36 -0.75 2.81
CA HIS A 46 -16.63 -2.08 2.30
C HIS A 46 -15.93 -2.31 0.95
N GLY A 47 -15.93 -3.57 0.50
CA GLY A 47 -15.43 -3.94 -0.81
C GLY A 47 -14.02 -4.53 -0.81
N LEU A 48 -13.39 -4.64 0.34
CA LEU A 48 -12.09 -5.30 0.44
C LEU A 48 -12.27 -6.82 0.29
N ILE A 49 -11.53 -7.40 -0.67
CA ILE A 49 -11.55 -8.84 -0.93
C ILE A 49 -10.31 -9.51 -0.35
N TYR A 50 -9.16 -8.83 -0.44
CA TYR A 50 -7.88 -9.38 -0.03
C TYR A 50 -6.91 -8.23 0.27
N GLN A 51 -6.03 -8.44 1.24
CA GLN A 51 -4.96 -7.50 1.58
C GLN A 51 -3.72 -8.27 2.01
N GLU A 52 -2.56 -7.70 1.74
CA GLU A 52 -1.28 -8.32 2.10
C GLU A 52 -0.18 -7.27 2.09
N VAL A 53 0.73 -7.38 3.06
CA VAL A 53 1.99 -6.64 3.05
C VAL A 53 3.08 -7.59 2.58
N MET A 54 3.86 -7.18 1.59
CA MET A 54 4.96 -7.96 1.05
C MET A 54 6.27 -7.23 1.32
N LEU A 55 7.21 -7.92 1.97
CA LEU A 55 8.48 -7.34 2.38
C LEU A 55 9.65 -8.02 1.68
N PRO A 56 10.72 -7.27 1.33
CA PRO A 56 11.97 -7.89 0.90
C PRO A 56 12.64 -8.60 2.08
N PRO A 57 13.56 -9.56 1.82
CA PRO A 57 14.16 -10.38 2.88
C PRO A 57 14.88 -9.60 3.99
N MET A 58 15.39 -8.40 3.67
CA MET A 58 16.16 -7.58 4.61
C MET A 58 15.31 -6.62 5.43
N ALA A 59 14.01 -6.55 5.16
CA ALA A 59 13.11 -5.66 5.89
C ALA A 59 12.84 -6.20 7.30
N PRO A 60 12.71 -5.31 8.30
CA PRO A 60 12.32 -5.73 9.65
C PRO A 60 10.98 -6.47 9.65
N SER A 61 10.90 -7.54 10.42
CA SER A 61 9.68 -8.37 10.45
C SER A 61 8.45 -7.63 11.00
N GLU A 62 8.66 -6.63 11.87
CA GLU A 62 7.56 -5.82 12.40
C GLU A 62 6.82 -5.03 11.31
N TRP A 63 7.44 -4.84 10.13
CA TRP A 63 6.80 -4.15 9.02
C TRP A 63 5.74 -5.02 8.31
N ASN A 64 5.55 -6.26 8.72
CA ASN A 64 4.37 -7.03 8.33
C ASN A 64 3.09 -6.41 8.89
N ASP A 65 3.19 -5.64 9.97
CA ASP A 65 2.12 -4.77 10.45
C ASP A 65 2.18 -3.47 9.64
N ARG A 66 1.15 -3.21 8.82
CA ARG A 66 1.16 -2.05 7.94
C ARG A 66 1.20 -0.72 8.68
N GLU A 67 0.65 -0.65 9.88
CA GLU A 67 0.76 0.56 10.70
C GLU A 67 2.22 0.86 11.04
N GLN A 68 2.97 -0.15 11.42
CA GLN A 68 4.40 0.03 11.72
C GLN A 68 5.20 0.37 10.47
N LEU A 69 4.90 -0.30 9.34
CA LEU A 69 5.57 -0.04 8.07
C LEU A 69 5.41 1.43 7.64
N TRP A 70 4.17 1.89 7.58
CA TRP A 70 3.91 3.23 7.03
C TRP A 70 4.27 4.34 8.01
N ASN A 71 4.21 4.10 9.31
CA ASN A 71 4.76 5.04 10.29
C ASN A 71 6.29 5.14 10.18
N ALA A 72 6.97 4.03 9.89
CA ALA A 72 8.41 4.05 9.65
C ALA A 72 8.77 4.88 8.41
N VAL A 73 7.98 4.77 7.34
CA VAL A 73 8.16 5.58 6.14
C VAL A 73 7.96 7.06 6.45
N GLU A 74 6.89 7.40 7.17
CA GLU A 74 6.59 8.79 7.56
C GLU A 74 7.71 9.37 8.42
N GLU A 75 8.28 8.58 9.33
CA GLU A 75 9.35 9.01 10.21
C GLU A 75 10.66 9.22 9.46
N THR A 76 10.96 8.36 8.49
CA THR A 76 12.19 8.44 7.70
C THR A 76 12.19 9.64 6.77
N GLU A 77 11.04 9.96 6.18
CA GLU A 77 10.86 11.06 5.24
C GLU A 77 10.49 12.33 6.02
N LYS A 78 11.47 13.17 6.30
CA LYS A 78 11.34 14.27 7.28
C LYS A 78 10.92 15.62 6.71
N THR A 79 10.91 15.78 5.38
CA THR A 79 10.56 17.08 4.81
C THR A 79 9.05 17.21 4.61
N LYS A 80 8.56 18.45 4.61
CA LYS A 80 7.13 18.72 4.43
C LYS A 80 6.61 18.35 3.02
N ASP A 81 7.50 18.20 2.06
CA ASP A 81 7.15 17.87 0.67
C ASP A 81 7.57 16.46 0.29
N SER A 82 7.91 15.60 1.25
CA SER A 82 8.40 14.25 1.00
C SER A 82 7.41 13.41 0.19
N ARG A 83 7.97 12.63 -0.72
CA ARG A 83 7.22 11.60 -1.45
C ARG A 83 7.28 10.33 -0.61
N LEU A 84 6.13 9.93 -0.08
CA LEU A 84 6.04 8.85 0.90
C LEU A 84 5.87 7.49 0.26
N ALA A 85 5.14 7.42 -0.86
CA ALA A 85 4.86 6.17 -1.53
C ALA A 85 4.43 6.40 -2.97
N ARG A 86 4.43 5.32 -3.75
CA ARG A 86 3.77 5.27 -5.06
C ARG A 86 2.56 4.35 -4.93
N GLU A 87 1.44 4.78 -5.49
CA GLU A 87 0.18 4.06 -5.45
C GLU A 87 -0.21 3.67 -6.86
N PHE A 88 -0.53 2.40 -7.06
CA PHE A 88 -0.94 1.88 -8.35
C PHE A 88 -2.34 1.30 -8.24
N VAL A 89 -3.19 1.65 -9.21
CA VAL A 89 -4.52 1.05 -9.38
C VAL A 89 -4.49 0.28 -10.68
N VAL A 90 -4.71 -1.03 -10.61
CA VAL A 90 -4.60 -1.93 -11.75
C VAL A 90 -5.91 -2.71 -11.90
N ALA A 91 -6.49 -2.71 -13.10
CA ALA A 91 -7.62 -3.54 -13.41
C ALA A 91 -7.17 -5.00 -13.59
N LEU A 92 -7.84 -5.92 -12.91
CA LEU A 92 -7.54 -7.34 -13.02
C LEU A 92 -8.47 -8.01 -14.05
N PRO A 93 -8.00 -9.09 -14.72
CA PRO A 93 -8.84 -9.81 -15.70
C PRO A 93 -10.08 -10.39 -15.03
N VAL A 94 -11.27 -10.07 -15.60
CA VAL A 94 -12.53 -10.61 -15.09
C VAL A 94 -12.72 -12.07 -15.46
N GLU A 95 -11.96 -12.57 -16.42
CA GLU A 95 -11.98 -13.96 -16.86
C GLU A 95 -11.34 -14.92 -15.83
N LEU A 96 -10.50 -14.39 -14.96
CA LEU A 96 -9.84 -15.18 -13.91
C LEU A 96 -10.65 -15.15 -12.63
N ASP A 97 -10.59 -16.23 -11.86
CA ASP A 97 -11.20 -16.25 -10.54
C ASP A 97 -10.39 -15.41 -9.55
N LYS A 98 -10.92 -15.26 -8.32
CA LYS A 98 -10.28 -14.47 -7.27
C LYS A 98 -8.87 -14.95 -6.94
N ASP A 99 -8.71 -16.26 -6.75
CA ASP A 99 -7.42 -16.81 -6.32
C ASP A 99 -6.37 -16.68 -7.42
N SER A 100 -6.75 -16.87 -8.68
CA SER A 100 -5.86 -16.67 -9.82
C SER A 100 -5.43 -15.22 -9.96
N ASN A 101 -6.34 -14.28 -9.76
CA ASN A 101 -6.03 -12.85 -9.80
C ASN A 101 -5.08 -12.45 -8.65
N ILE A 102 -5.28 -12.99 -7.46
CA ILE A 102 -4.39 -12.74 -6.31
C ILE A 102 -2.98 -13.27 -6.62
N SER A 103 -2.88 -14.49 -7.13
CA SER A 103 -1.58 -15.09 -7.48
C SER A 103 -0.87 -14.31 -8.57
N LEU A 104 -1.60 -13.85 -9.59
CA LEU A 104 -1.05 -13.05 -10.67
C LEU A 104 -0.49 -11.74 -10.14
N LEU A 105 -1.25 -11.07 -9.28
CA LEU A 105 -0.83 -9.80 -8.70
C LEU A 105 0.37 -9.97 -7.76
N GLN A 106 0.36 -11.00 -6.92
CA GLN A 106 1.47 -11.31 -6.03
C GLN A 106 2.77 -11.54 -6.83
N ASP A 107 2.70 -12.32 -7.90
CA ASP A 107 3.86 -12.61 -8.74
C ASP A 107 4.39 -11.33 -9.40
N PHE A 108 3.51 -10.50 -9.92
CA PHE A 108 3.87 -9.21 -10.53
C PHE A 108 4.57 -8.29 -9.52
N ILE A 109 3.99 -8.16 -8.33
CA ILE A 109 4.54 -7.28 -7.27
C ILE A 109 5.89 -7.81 -6.80
N LYS A 110 5.99 -9.12 -6.59
CA LYS A 110 7.24 -9.73 -6.14
C LYS A 110 8.37 -9.47 -7.14
N LYS A 111 8.14 -9.74 -8.42
CA LYS A 111 9.17 -9.61 -9.45
C LYS A 111 9.58 -8.18 -9.74
N ASN A 112 8.63 -7.25 -9.68
CA ASN A 112 8.88 -5.88 -10.12
C ASN A 112 9.20 -4.91 -8.98
N PHE A 113 8.88 -5.25 -7.74
CA PHE A 113 9.11 -4.36 -6.60
C PHE A 113 9.84 -5.04 -5.46
N VAL A 114 9.32 -6.14 -4.93
CA VAL A 114 9.86 -6.77 -3.72
C VAL A 114 11.27 -7.33 -3.97
N ASP A 115 11.49 -8.00 -5.09
CA ASP A 115 12.80 -8.56 -5.44
C ASP A 115 13.83 -7.45 -5.70
N MET A 116 13.39 -6.22 -5.92
CA MET A 116 14.25 -5.05 -6.08
C MET A 116 14.48 -4.30 -4.76
N GLY A 117 14.01 -4.83 -3.65
CA GLY A 117 14.22 -4.27 -2.32
C GLY A 117 13.14 -3.34 -1.82
N MET A 118 11.97 -3.31 -2.47
CA MET A 118 10.85 -2.44 -2.08
C MET A 118 9.83 -3.19 -1.24
N CYS A 119 9.23 -2.48 -0.27
CA CYS A 119 8.05 -2.98 0.44
C CYS A 119 6.80 -2.65 -0.39
N ALA A 120 5.82 -3.54 -0.35
CA ALA A 120 4.53 -3.35 -1.03
C ALA A 120 3.37 -3.66 -0.09
N ASP A 121 2.29 -2.92 -0.23
CA ASP A 121 1.07 -3.11 0.56
C ASP A 121 -0.14 -3.01 -0.36
#